data_a18c71f63568496dcdb6297dd99ad3bf
#
_entry.id   a18c71f63568496dcdb6297dd99ad3bf
#
_cell.length_a   1.000
_cell.length_b   1.000
_cell.length_c   1.000
_cell.angle_alpha   90.00
_cell.angle_beta   90.00
_cell.angle_gamma   90.00
#
_symmetry.space_group_name_H-M   'P 1'
#
loop_
_entity.id
_entity.type
_entity.pdbx_description
1 polymer ?
#
loop_
_entity_poly.entity_id
_entity_poly.type
_entity_poly.pdbx_seq_one_letter_code
_entity_poly.pdbx_strand_id
1 'polypeptide(L)' 'MTAVALHLNGEPVEVPPGATIADLVTTLTAQADPKGVAVAVDRCVVPRSEWATTPARAGSLIEVVTAAAGG' A
#
# COMPACT_ATOMS: atom_id res chain seq x y z
N MET A 1 17.33 -9.71 -9.27
CA MET A 1 15.90 -9.71 -8.99
C MET A 1 15.28 -8.44 -9.52
N THR A 2 14.12 -8.54 -10.08
CA THR A 2 13.48 -7.41 -10.76
C THR A 2 12.52 -6.72 -9.83
N ALA A 3 12.65 -5.40 -9.72
CA ALA A 3 11.69 -4.62 -8.95
C ALA A 3 10.29 -4.71 -9.58
N VAL A 4 9.28 -4.58 -8.76
CA VAL A 4 7.89 -4.63 -9.18
C VAL A 4 7.41 -3.21 -9.40
N ALA A 5 6.96 -2.92 -10.62
CA ALA A 5 6.44 -1.59 -10.97
C ALA A 5 4.93 -1.58 -10.79
N LEU A 6 4.44 -0.58 -10.05
CA LEU A 6 3.02 -0.40 -9.82
C LEU A 6 2.72 1.09 -9.67
N HIS A 7 1.46 1.42 -9.46
CA HIS A 7 1.06 2.81 -9.23
C HIS A 7 0.59 2.96 -7.78
N LEU A 8 1.12 3.95 -7.11
CA LEU A 8 0.75 4.28 -5.73
C LEU A 8 0.24 5.71 -5.71
N ASN A 9 -1.05 5.86 -5.41
CA ASN A 9 -1.71 7.17 -5.41
C ASN A 9 -1.51 7.93 -6.73
N GLY A 10 -1.60 7.19 -7.84
CA GLY A 10 -1.49 7.78 -9.17
C GLY A 10 -0.06 7.97 -9.67
N GLU A 11 0.93 7.63 -8.88
CA GLU A 11 2.34 7.80 -9.27
C GLU A 11 3.01 6.46 -9.49
N PRO A 12 3.83 6.32 -10.54
CA PRO A 12 4.57 5.08 -10.74
C PRO A 12 5.65 4.94 -9.69
N VAL A 13 5.71 3.78 -9.07
CA VAL A 13 6.75 3.45 -8.09
C VAL A 13 7.25 2.03 -8.33
N GLU A 14 8.42 1.74 -7.80
CA GLU A 14 8.98 0.40 -7.84
C GLU A 14 9.19 -0.09 -6.42
N VAL A 15 8.84 -1.35 -6.19
CA VAL A 15 8.99 -1.98 -4.89
C VAL A 15 9.75 -3.29 -5.04
N PRO A 16 10.39 -3.78 -3.98
CA PRO A 16 11.09 -5.06 -4.06
C PRO A 16 10.12 -6.22 -4.32
N PRO A 17 10.57 -7.27 -5.00
CA PRO A 17 9.75 -8.47 -5.15
C PRO A 17 9.39 -9.02 -3.76
N GLY A 18 8.16 -9.43 -3.60
CA GLY A 18 7.70 -9.96 -2.33
C GLY A 18 7.18 -8.92 -1.37
N ALA A 19 7.23 -7.64 -1.72
CA ALA A 19 6.66 -6.60 -0.87
C ALA A 19 5.15 -6.80 -0.74
N THR A 20 4.63 -6.50 0.44
CA THR A 20 3.20 -6.60 0.72
C THR A 20 2.59 -5.20 0.85
N ILE A 21 1.27 -5.16 0.94
CA ILE A 21 0.57 -3.90 1.20
C ILE A 21 1.02 -3.31 2.54
N ALA A 22 1.24 -4.16 3.56
CA ALA A 22 1.74 -3.70 4.84
C ALA A 22 3.10 -2.99 4.69
N ASP A 23 3.97 -3.52 3.85
CA ASP A 23 5.28 -2.89 3.60
C ASP A 23 5.12 -1.52 2.98
N LEU A 24 4.20 -1.38 2.02
CA LEU A 24 3.94 -0.10 1.38
C LEU A 24 3.41 0.93 2.37
N VAL A 25 2.47 0.52 3.22
CA VAL A 25 1.89 1.42 4.21
C VAL A 25 2.97 1.85 5.21
N THR A 26 3.80 0.93 5.66
CA THR A 26 4.89 1.25 6.57
C THR A 26 5.86 2.26 5.95
N THR A 27 6.22 2.05 4.69
CA THR A 27 7.13 2.95 3.99
C THR A 27 6.51 4.33 3.82
N LEU A 28 5.25 4.38 3.44
CA LEU A 28 4.57 5.64 3.14
C LEU A 28 4.31 6.46 4.41
N THR A 29 3.93 5.80 5.50
CA THR A 29 3.55 6.48 6.74
C THR A 29 4.67 6.50 7.77
N ALA A 30 5.73 5.73 7.55
CA ALA A 30 6.83 5.55 8.51
C ALA A 30 6.35 4.93 9.82
N GLN A 31 5.23 4.22 9.79
CA GLN A 31 4.66 3.56 10.97
C GLN A 31 4.25 2.15 10.61
N ALA A 32 4.50 1.22 11.52
CA ALA A 32 4.14 -0.18 11.30
C ALA A 32 2.63 -0.41 11.41
N ASP A 33 1.96 0.38 12.23
CA ASP A 33 0.52 0.22 12.47
C ASP A 33 -0.15 1.60 12.55
N PRO A 34 -0.18 2.34 11.43
CA PRO A 34 -0.76 3.68 11.44
C PRO A 34 -2.27 3.61 11.60
N LYS A 35 -2.81 4.56 12.33
CA LYS A 35 -4.26 4.68 12.49
C LYS A 35 -4.83 5.57 11.39
N GLY A 36 -6.11 5.34 11.09
CA GLY A 36 -6.82 6.18 10.14
C GLY A 36 -6.35 5.98 8.68
N VAL A 37 -5.81 4.83 8.37
CA VAL A 37 -5.34 4.53 7.01
C VAL A 37 -6.25 3.50 6.36
N ALA A 38 -6.65 3.77 5.14
CA ALA A 38 -7.40 2.83 4.31
C ALA A 38 -6.61 2.57 3.04
N VAL A 39 -6.64 1.34 2.57
CA VAL A 39 -5.93 0.93 1.37
C VAL A 39 -6.90 0.26 0.41
N ALA A 40 -6.79 0.63 -0.86
CA ALA A 40 -7.52 -0.05 -1.94
C ALA A 40 -6.50 -0.53 -2.97
N VAL A 41 -6.72 -1.73 -3.48
CA VAL A 41 -5.90 -2.29 -4.56
C VAL A 41 -6.85 -2.58 -5.71
N ASP A 42 -6.58 -1.96 -6.86
CA ASP A 42 -7.42 -2.07 -8.05
C ASP A 42 -8.89 -1.79 -7.70
N ARG A 43 -9.12 -0.75 -6.88
CA ARG A 43 -10.42 -0.27 -6.44
C ARG A 43 -11.14 -1.17 -5.44
N CYS A 44 -10.43 -2.17 -4.91
CA CYS A 44 -10.99 -3.05 -3.89
C CYS A 44 -10.31 -2.76 -2.55
N VAL A 45 -11.11 -2.44 -1.54
CA VAL A 45 -10.57 -2.15 -0.21
C VAL A 45 -9.93 -3.40 0.37
N VAL A 46 -8.73 -3.23 0.91
CA VAL A 46 -8.01 -4.31 1.58
C VAL A 46 -8.09 -4.05 3.09
N PRO A 47 -8.76 -4.93 3.84
CA PRO A 47 -8.82 -4.77 5.29
C PRO A 47 -7.44 -4.78 5.91
N ARG A 48 -7.27 -4.03 6.98
CA ARG A 48 -5.98 -3.96 7.68
C ARG A 48 -5.45 -5.36 8.04
N SER A 49 -6.32 -6.26 8.44
CA SER A 49 -5.93 -7.61 8.81
C SER A 49 -5.32 -8.41 7.65
N GLU A 50 -5.49 -7.95 6.42
CA GLU A 50 -4.97 -8.63 5.24
C GLU A 50 -3.78 -7.92 4.60
N TRP A 51 -3.36 -6.78 5.12
CA TRP A 51 -2.26 -6.05 4.52
C TRP A 51 -0.97 -6.86 4.46
N ALA A 52 -0.68 -7.60 5.52
CA ALA A 52 0.58 -8.35 5.60
C ALA A 52 0.59 -9.58 4.70
N THR A 53 -0.57 -10.03 4.24
CA THR A 53 -0.67 -11.21 3.39
C THR A 53 -1.07 -10.87 1.95
N THR A 54 -1.28 -9.60 1.64
CA THR A 54 -1.65 -9.17 0.30
C THR A 54 -0.40 -8.66 -0.42
N PRO A 55 0.03 -9.33 -1.48
CA PRO A 55 1.24 -8.91 -2.20
C PRO A 55 0.98 -7.65 -3.02
N ALA A 56 2.02 -6.82 -3.14
CA ALA A 56 2.02 -5.70 -4.06
C ALA A 56 2.43 -6.22 -5.42
N ARG A 57 1.47 -6.30 -6.34
CA ARG A 57 1.70 -6.93 -7.66
C ARG A 57 2.02 -5.91 -8.73
N ALA A 58 2.75 -6.38 -9.73
CA ALA A 58 3.08 -5.54 -10.89
C ALA A 58 1.80 -5.04 -11.55
N GLY A 59 1.79 -3.75 -11.89
CA GLY A 59 0.66 -3.14 -12.57
C GLY A 59 -0.52 -2.78 -11.68
N SER A 60 -0.43 -3.05 -10.39
CA SER A 60 -1.55 -2.73 -9.47
C SER A 60 -1.74 -1.23 -9.32
N LEU A 61 -2.99 -0.84 -9.16
CA LEU A 61 -3.35 0.53 -8.78
C LEU A 61 -3.62 0.52 -7.28
N ILE A 62 -2.69 1.05 -6.52
CA ILE A 62 -2.79 1.03 -5.06
C ILE A 62 -3.08 2.43 -4.57
N GLU A 63 -4.10 2.59 -3.75
CA GLU A 63 -4.47 3.85 -3.17
C GLU A 63 -4.39 3.74 -1.65
N VAL A 64 -3.65 4.65 -1.04
CA VAL A 64 -3.52 4.73 0.41
C VAL A 64 -4.06 6.08 0.84
N VAL A 65 -5.12 6.05 1.62
CA VAL A 65 -5.79 7.26 2.08
C VAL A 65 -5.62 7.35 3.58
N THR A 66 -5.19 8.50 4.06
CA THR A 66 -5.06 8.74 5.49
C THR A 66 -6.17 9.69 5.92
N ALA A 67 -6.85 9.34 7.02
CA ALA A 67 -7.83 10.24 7.58
C ALA A 67 -7.12 11.47 8.12
N ALA A 68 -7.74 12.63 7.95
CA ALA A 68 -7.16 13.86 8.45
C ALA A 68 -6.99 13.77 9.97
N ALA A 69 -5.78 13.99 10.42
CA ALA A 69 -5.45 13.81 11.83
C ALA A 69 -6.16 14.84 12.70
N GLY A 70 -6.49 15.97 12.16
CA GLY A 70 -7.22 16.99 12.91
C GLY A 70 -8.64 16.57 13.18
N GLY A 71 -8.96 15.58 12.43
CA GLY A 71 -10.21 14.97 12.79
C GLY A 71 -9.95 14.27 14.05
#